data_34a9643f94db91f99207f3e808c3a607
#
_entry.id   34a9643f94db91f99207f3e808c3a607
#
_cell.length_a   1.000
_cell.length_b   1.000
_cell.length_c   1.000
_cell.angle_alpha   90.00
_cell.angle_beta   90.00
_cell.angle_gamma   90.00
#
_symmetry.space_group_name_H-M   'P 1'
#
loop_
_entity.id
_entity.type
_entity.pdbx_description
1 polymer ?
#
loop_
_entity_poly.entity_id
_entity_poly.type
_entity_poly.pdbx_seq_one_letter_code
_entity_poly.pdbx_strand_id
1 'polypeptide(L)'
;MRLAFVYRLPFGIGKAGGALPRPLLRFIDGWTLSGFLSYRSGAPLTVSGPNGRPIMLRNPSMSGSTSSRLGDVRDQKTGKVLNPYFDIDAFQALANQYTISPEPPYRSNFRGPSGWGRNAALAKDMQLWERFKLQIRCEASNFTNSVSWGNPGVNMANQATFGVITSGGGGRSIQMSARLIF
;
A
#
# COMPACT_ATOMS: atom_id res chain seq x y z
N MET A 1 10.81 -4.92 2.95
CA MET A 1 11.61 -4.84 1.72
C MET A 1 11.57 -3.42 1.19
N ARG A 2 12.70 -2.87 0.75
CA ARG A 2 12.79 -1.54 0.13
C ARG A 2 13.72 -1.63 -1.07
N LEU A 3 13.36 -1.00 -2.18
CA LEU A 3 14.13 -0.93 -3.42
C LEU A 3 14.11 0.50 -3.93
N ALA A 4 15.30 1.06 -4.18
CA ALA A 4 15.46 2.32 -4.87
C ALA A 4 16.26 2.09 -6.15
N PHE A 5 15.90 2.76 -7.22
CA PHE A 5 16.61 2.66 -8.50
C PHE A 5 16.64 4.01 -9.22
N VAL A 6 17.68 4.18 -10.01
CA VAL A 6 17.84 5.27 -10.96
C VAL A 6 18.35 4.67 -12.26
N TYR A 7 17.62 4.89 -13.34
CA TYR A 7 17.93 4.33 -14.64
C TYR A 7 17.90 5.41 -15.74
N ARG A 8 19.02 5.60 -16.39
CA ARG A 8 19.07 6.46 -17.60
C ARG A 8 18.60 5.67 -18.79
N LEU A 9 17.56 6.16 -19.47
CA LEU A 9 17.00 5.48 -20.61
C LEU A 9 18.00 5.46 -21.77
N PRO A 10 18.24 4.31 -22.41
CA PRO A 10 19.26 4.14 -23.44
C PRO A 10 18.76 4.60 -24.83
N PHE A 11 18.01 5.71 -24.88
CA PHE A 11 17.52 6.29 -26.12
C PHE A 11 18.26 7.59 -26.42
N GLY A 12 18.43 7.92 -27.71
CA GLY A 12 18.96 9.21 -28.14
C GLY A 12 20.18 9.14 -29.06
N ILE A 13 20.95 10.20 -29.08
CA ILE A 13 22.12 10.36 -29.97
C ILE A 13 23.19 9.30 -29.65
N GLY A 14 23.57 8.50 -30.64
CA GLY A 14 24.57 7.44 -30.47
C GLY A 14 24.08 6.21 -29.68
N LYS A 15 22.77 6.09 -29.45
CA LYS A 15 22.11 4.99 -28.75
C LYS A 15 20.97 4.41 -29.59
N ALA A 16 20.12 3.56 -28.97
CA ALA A 16 18.94 3.04 -29.65
C ALA A 16 18.05 4.19 -30.18
N GLY A 17 17.63 4.09 -31.42
CA GLY A 17 16.83 5.13 -32.12
C GLY A 17 17.66 6.12 -32.94
N GLY A 18 18.98 5.92 -33.12
CA GLY A 18 19.89 6.83 -33.83
C GLY A 18 19.57 7.08 -35.32
N ALA A 19 18.66 6.31 -35.93
CA ALA A 19 18.17 6.52 -37.29
C ALA A 19 17.13 7.65 -37.43
N LEU A 20 16.66 8.22 -36.31
CA LEU A 20 15.69 9.30 -36.34
C LEU A 20 16.31 10.67 -36.62
N PRO A 21 15.55 11.62 -37.22
CA PRO A 21 16.00 12.99 -37.43
C PRO A 21 16.52 13.64 -36.13
N ARG A 22 17.61 14.42 -36.22
CA ARG A 22 18.26 15.08 -35.08
C ARG A 22 17.31 15.79 -34.09
N PRO A 23 16.27 16.56 -34.52
CA PRO A 23 15.35 17.20 -33.60
C PRO A 23 14.56 16.19 -32.77
N LEU A 24 14.12 15.05 -33.36
CA LEU A 24 13.44 13.99 -32.65
C LEU A 24 14.35 13.28 -31.63
N LEU A 25 15.63 13.08 -31.99
CA LEU A 25 16.61 12.51 -31.08
C LEU A 25 16.78 13.34 -29.78
N ARG A 26 16.72 14.68 -29.89
CA ARG A 26 16.76 15.56 -28.70
C ARG A 26 15.55 15.38 -27.78
N PHE A 27 14.38 15.00 -28.31
CA PHE A 27 13.19 14.74 -27.48
C PHE A 27 13.26 13.41 -26.73
N ILE A 28 13.90 12.40 -27.29
CA ILE A 28 14.00 11.07 -26.69
C ILE A 28 15.28 10.87 -25.86
N ASP A 29 16.30 11.72 -26.02
CA ASP A 29 17.55 11.67 -25.24
C ASP A 29 17.39 12.36 -23.87
N GLY A 30 18.24 11.99 -22.93
CA GLY A 30 18.34 12.66 -21.62
C GLY A 30 17.25 12.32 -20.62
N TRP A 31 16.49 11.26 -20.83
CA TRP A 31 15.50 10.79 -19.86
C TRP A 31 16.11 9.93 -18.76
N THR A 32 15.72 10.22 -17.52
CA THR A 32 16.10 9.44 -16.35
C THR A 32 14.84 9.02 -15.61
N LEU A 33 14.67 7.72 -15.46
CA LEU A 33 13.63 7.12 -14.63
C LEU A 33 14.22 6.79 -13.26
N SER A 34 13.58 7.23 -12.19
CA SER A 34 13.93 6.85 -10.83
C SER A 34 12.69 6.39 -10.08
N GLY A 35 12.89 5.56 -9.07
CA GLY A 35 11.77 5.07 -8.30
C GLY A 35 12.17 4.52 -6.95
N PHE A 36 11.18 4.49 -6.08
CA PHE A 36 11.27 3.91 -4.76
C PHE A 36 10.06 3.00 -4.53
N LEU A 37 10.37 1.73 -4.31
CA LEU A 37 9.38 0.71 -3.98
C LEU A 37 9.60 0.25 -2.56
N SER A 38 8.54 0.18 -1.77
CA SER A 38 8.59 -0.38 -0.43
C SER A 38 7.43 -1.34 -0.21
N TYR A 39 7.74 -2.44 0.45
CA TYR A 39 6.74 -3.39 0.92
C TYR A 39 6.87 -3.58 2.42
N ARG A 40 5.72 -3.52 3.10
CA ARG A 40 5.61 -3.78 4.52
C ARG A 40 4.51 -4.83 4.73
N SER A 41 4.85 -5.92 5.40
CA SER A 41 3.83 -6.86 5.91
C SER A 41 2.94 -6.15 6.92
N GLY A 42 1.70 -6.57 7.04
CA GLY A 42 0.77 -6.03 8.02
C GLY A 42 1.30 -6.10 9.45
N ALA A 43 0.90 -5.18 10.29
CA ALA A 43 1.20 -5.21 11.71
C ALA A 43 0.56 -6.44 12.38
N PRO A 44 1.20 -7.06 13.37
CA PRO A 44 0.55 -8.09 14.16
C PRO A 44 -0.70 -7.51 14.86
N LEU A 45 -1.78 -8.27 14.86
CA LEU A 45 -3.03 -7.87 15.47
C LEU A 45 -3.24 -8.63 16.79
N THR A 46 -3.88 -7.94 17.74
CA THR A 46 -4.32 -8.51 19.01
C THR A 46 -5.80 -8.27 19.17
N VAL A 47 -6.57 -9.34 19.37
CA VAL A 47 -8.00 -9.21 19.62
C VAL A 47 -8.23 -8.92 21.10
N SER A 48 -9.15 -8.01 21.38
CA SER A 48 -9.66 -7.72 22.72
C SER A 48 -11.12 -8.15 22.84
N GLY A 49 -11.49 -8.68 23.99
CA GLY A 49 -12.85 -9.03 24.32
C GLY A 49 -13.32 -8.31 25.59
N PRO A 50 -14.59 -8.45 25.97
CA PRO A 50 -15.17 -7.76 27.13
C PRO A 50 -14.48 -8.14 28.46
N ASN A 51 -13.96 -9.36 28.57
CA ASN A 51 -13.31 -9.89 29.78
C ASN A 51 -11.80 -10.11 29.59
N GLY A 52 -11.17 -9.42 28.62
CA GLY A 52 -9.75 -9.57 28.32
C GLY A 52 -9.50 -10.17 26.94
N ARG A 53 -8.35 -10.80 26.74
CA ARG A 53 -8.03 -11.41 25.44
C ARG A 53 -8.81 -12.69 25.23
N PRO A 54 -9.54 -12.84 24.11
CA PRO A 54 -10.31 -14.04 23.82
C PRO A 54 -9.40 -15.23 23.51
N ILE A 55 -9.95 -16.41 23.60
CA ILE A 55 -9.32 -17.67 23.20
C ILE A 55 -9.47 -17.79 21.68
N MET A 56 -8.38 -18.13 20.98
CA MET A 56 -8.42 -18.43 19.55
C MET A 56 -8.65 -19.91 19.34
N LEU A 57 -9.83 -20.27 18.85
CA LEU A 57 -10.24 -21.67 18.62
C LEU A 57 -9.59 -22.26 17.36
N ARG A 58 -9.36 -21.43 16.34
CA ARG A 58 -8.78 -21.83 15.05
C ARG A 58 -8.08 -20.67 14.40
N ASN A 59 -7.34 -20.93 13.29
CA ASN A 59 -6.70 -19.87 12.53
C ASN A 59 -7.75 -18.91 11.93
N PRO A 60 -7.73 -17.61 12.28
CA PRO A 60 -8.71 -16.65 11.80
C PRO A 60 -8.40 -16.12 10.39
N SER A 61 -7.29 -16.51 9.78
CA SER A 61 -6.89 -16.02 8.46
C SER A 61 -7.86 -16.51 7.38
N MET A 62 -8.37 -15.58 6.59
CA MET A 62 -9.24 -15.87 5.45
C MET A 62 -8.46 -15.69 4.13
N SER A 63 -8.87 -16.46 3.11
CA SER A 63 -8.34 -16.33 1.74
C SER A 63 -8.93 -15.12 1.01
N GLY A 64 -8.26 -14.67 -0.05
CA GLY A 64 -8.72 -13.58 -0.90
C GLY A 64 -7.96 -12.26 -0.68
N SER A 65 -8.27 -11.27 -1.52
CA SER A 65 -7.67 -9.93 -1.46
C SER A 65 -8.22 -9.12 -0.29
N THR A 66 -7.46 -8.12 0.20
CA THR A 66 -7.96 -7.23 1.25
C THR A 66 -9.22 -6.48 0.80
N SER A 67 -9.29 -6.07 -0.47
CA SER A 67 -10.45 -5.36 -1.01
C SER A 67 -11.74 -6.19 -1.04
N SER A 68 -11.66 -7.51 -1.04
CA SER A 68 -12.84 -8.39 -0.97
C SER A 68 -13.27 -8.71 0.46
N ARG A 69 -12.50 -8.27 1.46
CA ARG A 69 -12.67 -8.60 2.88
C ARG A 69 -12.70 -7.35 3.75
N LEU A 70 -13.43 -6.33 3.33
CA LEU A 70 -13.51 -5.06 4.07
C LEU A 70 -14.51 -5.11 5.23
N GLY A 71 -15.45 -6.06 5.21
CA GLY A 71 -16.52 -6.13 6.19
C GLY A 71 -17.66 -5.15 5.91
N ASP A 72 -17.74 -4.65 4.70
CA ASP A 72 -18.76 -3.69 4.24
C ASP A 72 -20.07 -4.36 3.80
N VAL A 73 -20.04 -5.67 3.53
CA VAL A 73 -21.23 -6.45 3.17
C VAL A 73 -21.85 -7.07 4.41
N ARG A 74 -23.13 -6.79 4.64
CA ARG A 74 -23.89 -7.32 5.79
C ARG A 74 -25.12 -8.06 5.33
N ASP A 75 -25.48 -9.09 6.06
CA ASP A 75 -26.76 -9.76 5.94
C ASP A 75 -27.88 -8.81 6.40
N GLN A 76 -28.86 -8.60 5.54
CA GLN A 76 -29.99 -7.68 5.81
C GLN A 76 -30.89 -8.17 6.97
N LYS A 77 -30.93 -9.47 7.24
CA LYS A 77 -31.80 -10.05 8.28
C LYS A 77 -31.11 -10.11 9.65
N THR A 78 -29.86 -10.51 9.65
CA THR A 78 -29.11 -10.77 10.90
C THR A 78 -28.13 -9.67 11.26
N GLY A 79 -27.81 -8.74 10.33
CA GLY A 79 -26.79 -7.73 10.50
C GLY A 79 -25.35 -8.29 10.53
N LYS A 80 -25.18 -9.62 10.35
CA LYS A 80 -23.88 -10.29 10.37
C LYS A 80 -23.01 -9.80 9.21
N VAL A 81 -21.73 -9.56 9.49
CA VAL A 81 -20.73 -9.22 8.47
C VAL A 81 -20.45 -10.47 7.62
N LEU A 82 -20.64 -10.36 6.31
CA LEU A 82 -20.49 -11.48 5.36
C LEU A 82 -19.09 -11.61 4.78
N ASN A 83 -18.35 -10.49 4.69
CA ASN A 83 -17.00 -10.44 4.15
C ASN A 83 -15.98 -9.82 5.14
N PRO A 84 -15.85 -10.34 6.37
CA PRO A 84 -14.92 -9.79 7.34
C PRO A 84 -13.47 -10.01 6.92
N TYR A 85 -12.55 -9.19 7.42
CA TYR A 85 -11.13 -9.33 7.14
C TYR A 85 -10.54 -10.64 7.65
N PHE A 86 -11.05 -11.13 8.77
CA PHE A 86 -10.70 -12.41 9.39
C PHE A 86 -11.95 -13.15 9.87
N ASP A 87 -11.83 -14.44 10.11
CA ASP A 87 -12.92 -15.26 10.66
C ASP A 87 -13.23 -14.83 12.10
N ILE A 88 -14.34 -14.13 12.28
CA ILE A 88 -14.77 -13.61 13.58
C ILE A 88 -15.26 -14.74 14.51
N ASP A 89 -15.75 -15.83 13.97
CA ASP A 89 -16.21 -17.00 14.72
C ASP A 89 -15.03 -17.90 15.19
N ALA A 90 -13.79 -17.53 14.83
CA ALA A 90 -12.57 -18.19 15.31
C ALA A 90 -12.20 -17.80 16.75
N PHE A 91 -12.88 -16.82 17.34
CA PHE A 91 -12.59 -16.31 18.68
C PHE A 91 -13.71 -16.58 19.66
N GLN A 92 -13.34 -16.99 20.86
CA GLN A 92 -14.25 -17.17 21.97
C GLN A 92 -13.93 -16.20 23.09
N ALA A 93 -14.91 -15.41 23.52
CA ALA A 93 -14.75 -14.50 24.67
C ALA A 93 -14.52 -15.30 25.95
N LEU A 94 -13.74 -14.75 26.89
CA LEU A 94 -13.58 -15.32 28.21
C LEU A 94 -14.89 -15.25 28.99
N ALA A 95 -15.17 -16.30 29.78
CA ALA A 95 -16.40 -16.39 30.55
C ALA A 95 -16.53 -15.26 31.59
N ASN A 96 -15.42 -14.85 32.19
CA ASN A 96 -15.37 -13.78 33.19
C ASN A 96 -13.99 -13.08 33.22
N GLN A 97 -13.91 -11.94 33.90
CA GLN A 97 -12.69 -11.11 33.98
C GLN A 97 -11.55 -11.74 34.82
N TYR A 98 -11.85 -12.77 35.60
CA TYR A 98 -10.87 -13.47 36.45
C TYR A 98 -10.18 -14.63 35.72
N THR A 99 -10.67 -14.97 34.52
CA THR A 99 -10.07 -16.01 33.69
C THR A 99 -8.86 -15.45 32.94
N ILE A 100 -7.69 -16.05 33.17
CA ILE A 100 -6.47 -15.67 32.46
C ILE A 100 -6.52 -16.30 31.03
N SER A 101 -6.33 -15.47 30.02
CA SER A 101 -6.25 -15.96 28.65
C SER A 101 -4.96 -16.78 28.45
N PRO A 102 -5.05 -18.00 27.92
CA PRO A 102 -3.87 -18.79 27.57
C PRO A 102 -3.17 -18.25 26.31
N GLU A 103 -3.78 -17.28 25.61
CA GLU A 103 -3.31 -16.78 24.33
C GLU A 103 -2.17 -15.75 24.50
N PRO A 104 -1.10 -15.87 23.68
CA PRO A 104 -0.06 -14.85 23.67
C PRO A 104 -0.61 -13.51 23.14
N PRO A 105 -0.01 -12.36 23.54
CA PRO A 105 -0.46 -11.05 23.10
C PRO A 105 -0.38 -10.87 21.56
N TYR A 106 0.56 -11.52 20.92
CA TYR A 106 0.77 -11.43 19.49
C TYR A 106 0.99 -12.81 18.88
N ARG A 107 0.40 -13.04 17.70
CA ARG A 107 0.67 -14.21 16.88
C ARG A 107 1.26 -13.76 15.53
N SER A 108 2.28 -14.45 15.07
CA SER A 108 2.98 -14.13 13.81
C SER A 108 2.09 -14.27 12.56
N ASN A 109 1.11 -15.16 12.62
CA ASN A 109 0.18 -15.46 11.53
C ASN A 109 -1.10 -14.60 11.52
N PHE A 110 -1.34 -13.80 12.58
CA PHE A 110 -2.50 -12.90 12.65
C PHE A 110 -2.05 -11.46 12.43
N ARG A 111 -2.19 -10.97 11.20
CA ARG A 111 -1.71 -9.66 10.78
C ARG A 111 -2.76 -8.87 10.03
N GLY A 112 -2.67 -7.56 10.14
CA GLY A 112 -3.44 -6.62 9.34
C GLY A 112 -3.00 -6.60 7.87
N PRO A 113 -3.60 -5.70 7.06
CA PRO A 113 -3.28 -5.55 5.66
C PRO A 113 -1.80 -5.19 5.43
N SER A 114 -1.22 -5.77 4.39
CA SER A 114 0.10 -5.37 3.91
C SER A 114 0.03 -4.03 3.19
N GLY A 115 1.11 -3.27 3.23
CA GLY A 115 1.22 -1.97 2.57
C GLY A 115 2.30 -1.95 1.51
N TRP A 116 2.00 -1.30 0.39
CA TRP A 116 2.95 -1.01 -0.67
C TRP A 116 3.13 0.50 -0.81
N GLY A 117 4.36 0.98 -0.77
CA GLY A 117 4.73 2.32 -1.21
C GLY A 117 5.38 2.24 -2.59
N ARG A 118 4.86 3.00 -3.56
CA ARG A 118 5.30 2.95 -4.95
C ARG A 118 5.37 4.36 -5.50
N ASN A 119 6.59 4.91 -5.54
CA ASN A 119 6.86 6.25 -6.05
C ASN A 119 7.79 6.16 -7.25
N ALA A 120 7.52 6.97 -8.26
CA ALA A 120 8.35 7.05 -9.45
C ALA A 120 8.53 8.51 -9.84
N ALA A 121 9.66 8.81 -10.47
CA ALA A 121 9.91 10.11 -11.07
C ALA A 121 10.58 9.92 -12.44
N LEU A 122 10.12 10.68 -13.40
CA LEU A 122 10.68 10.77 -14.74
C LEU A 122 11.24 12.18 -14.91
N ALA A 123 12.54 12.26 -15.14
CA ALA A 123 13.23 13.53 -15.35
C ALA A 123 13.84 13.58 -16.74
N LYS A 124 13.86 14.77 -17.32
CA LYS A 124 14.51 15.06 -18.59
C LYS A 124 15.38 16.28 -18.45
N ASP A 125 16.64 16.14 -18.84
CA ASP A 125 17.59 17.22 -18.94
C ASP A 125 17.82 17.57 -20.40
N MET A 126 17.61 18.84 -20.75
CA MET A 126 17.82 19.36 -22.11
C MET A 126 18.80 20.53 -22.07
N GLN A 127 19.88 20.44 -22.86
CA GLN A 127 20.73 21.59 -23.13
C GLN A 127 20.03 22.43 -24.21
N LEU A 128 19.62 23.65 -23.86
CA LEU A 128 18.99 24.59 -24.78
C LEU A 128 20.06 25.39 -25.52
N TRP A 129 21.02 25.96 -24.79
CA TRP A 129 22.17 26.72 -25.26
C TRP A 129 23.39 26.39 -24.42
N GLU A 130 24.55 26.94 -24.76
CA GLU A 130 25.81 26.64 -24.06
C GLU A 130 25.74 26.82 -22.54
N ARG A 131 24.97 27.83 -22.07
CA ARG A 131 24.79 28.11 -20.63
C ARG A 131 23.43 27.74 -20.07
N PHE A 132 22.43 27.43 -20.91
CA PHE A 132 21.04 27.20 -20.49
C PHE A 132 20.69 25.74 -20.54
N LYS A 133 20.30 25.19 -19.39
CA LYS A 133 19.76 23.83 -19.27
C LYS A 133 18.31 23.90 -18.78
N LEU A 134 17.42 23.20 -19.43
CA LEU A 134 16.06 22.98 -18.96
C LEU A 134 15.94 21.59 -18.40
N GLN A 135 15.54 21.49 -17.16
CA GLN A 135 15.17 20.24 -16.51
C GLN A 135 13.65 20.20 -16.34
N ILE A 136 13.02 19.17 -16.86
CA ILE A 136 11.60 18.87 -16.65
C ILE A 136 11.53 17.61 -15.81
N ARG A 137 10.69 17.61 -14.76
CA ARG A 137 10.53 16.46 -13.88
C ARG A 137 9.05 16.24 -13.58
N CYS A 138 8.63 14.99 -13.71
CA CYS A 138 7.32 14.50 -13.33
C CYS A 138 7.51 13.47 -12.22
N GLU A 139 6.91 13.72 -11.06
CA GLU A 139 6.96 12.85 -9.89
C GLU A 139 5.57 12.30 -9.61
N ALA A 140 5.47 11.01 -9.40
CA ALA A 140 4.23 10.35 -9.04
C ALA A 140 4.40 9.58 -7.73
N SER A 141 3.74 10.03 -6.70
CA SER A 141 3.57 9.27 -5.46
C SER A 141 2.40 8.32 -5.62
N ASN A 142 2.58 7.08 -5.16
CA ASN A 142 1.62 6.00 -5.37
C ASN A 142 1.19 5.88 -6.84
N PHE A 143 2.16 5.75 -7.77
CA PHE A 143 1.90 5.79 -9.21
C PHE A 143 0.93 4.69 -9.68
N THR A 144 0.79 3.60 -8.93
CA THR A 144 -0.17 2.52 -9.21
C THR A 144 -1.58 2.81 -8.72
N ASN A 145 -1.80 3.93 -8.01
CA ASN A 145 -3.07 4.30 -7.39
C ASN A 145 -3.65 3.19 -6.50
N SER A 146 -2.78 2.52 -5.74
CA SER A 146 -3.18 1.43 -4.84
C SER A 146 -3.66 1.98 -3.50
N VAL A 147 -4.76 1.44 -3.00
CA VAL A 147 -5.28 1.81 -1.69
C VAL A 147 -4.45 1.14 -0.59
N SER A 148 -4.05 1.93 0.42
CA SER A 148 -3.49 1.43 1.68
C SER A 148 -4.62 1.29 2.69
N TRP A 149 -4.92 0.06 3.06
CA TRP A 149 -5.99 -0.25 4.01
C TRP A 149 -5.50 -0.10 5.45
N GLY A 150 -6.36 0.42 6.32
CA GLY A 150 -6.16 0.44 7.76
C GLY A 150 -6.30 -0.94 8.38
N ASN A 151 -6.06 -1.05 9.68
CA ASN A 151 -6.29 -2.30 10.39
C ASN A 151 -7.79 -2.53 10.60
N PRO A 152 -8.25 -3.80 10.56
CA PRO A 152 -9.62 -4.15 10.92
C PRO A 152 -9.86 -3.90 12.41
N GLY A 153 -11.10 -3.67 12.79
CA GLY A 153 -11.51 -3.63 14.18
C GLY A 153 -11.23 -4.97 14.86
N VAL A 154 -10.62 -4.92 16.05
CA VAL A 154 -10.20 -6.11 16.81
C VAL A 154 -10.88 -6.21 18.17
N ASN A 155 -11.86 -5.37 18.47
CA ASN A 155 -12.61 -5.38 19.70
C ASN A 155 -13.93 -6.14 19.55
N MET A 156 -14.04 -7.33 20.15
CA MET A 156 -15.24 -8.17 20.13
C MET A 156 -16.46 -7.53 20.80
N ALA A 157 -16.27 -6.59 21.72
CA ALA A 157 -17.37 -5.87 22.36
C ALA A 157 -18.09 -4.95 21.36
N ASN A 158 -17.44 -4.55 20.29
CA ASN A 158 -18.03 -3.74 19.21
C ASN A 158 -18.27 -4.61 17.96
N GLN A 159 -19.37 -5.32 17.93
CA GLN A 159 -19.76 -6.20 16.83
C GLN A 159 -19.92 -5.44 15.50
N ALA A 160 -20.20 -4.14 15.53
CA ALA A 160 -20.35 -3.33 14.33
C ALA A 160 -19.02 -3.13 13.57
N THR A 161 -17.90 -3.17 14.26
CA THR A 161 -16.58 -2.92 13.66
C THR A 161 -15.64 -4.12 13.76
N PHE A 162 -16.02 -5.18 14.48
CA PHE A 162 -15.17 -6.37 14.62
C PHE A 162 -14.95 -7.07 13.29
N GLY A 163 -13.70 -7.22 12.89
CA GLY A 163 -13.33 -7.78 11.60
C GLY A 163 -13.54 -6.83 10.39
N VAL A 164 -13.95 -5.58 10.63
CA VAL A 164 -14.28 -4.60 9.60
C VAL A 164 -13.14 -3.59 9.42
N ILE A 165 -12.75 -3.32 8.18
CA ILE A 165 -11.82 -2.25 7.82
C ILE A 165 -12.64 -1.00 7.50
N THR A 166 -12.56 0.00 8.36
CA THR A 166 -13.30 1.26 8.21
C THR A 166 -12.49 2.40 7.60
N SER A 167 -11.20 2.18 7.40
CA SER A 167 -10.29 3.21 6.88
C SER A 167 -9.42 2.70 5.74
N GLY A 168 -9.18 3.56 4.80
CA GLY A 168 -8.27 3.34 3.69
C GLY A 168 -7.85 4.68 3.09
N GLY A 169 -6.69 4.74 2.49
CA GLY A 169 -6.15 5.96 1.92
C GLY A 169 -5.04 5.69 0.92
N GLY A 170 -4.41 6.74 0.44
CA GLY A 170 -3.28 6.64 -0.47
C GLY A 170 -3.64 6.92 -1.92
N GLY A 171 -4.37 7.98 -2.20
CA GLY A 171 -4.59 8.46 -3.56
C GLY A 171 -3.27 8.77 -4.27
N ARG A 172 -3.21 8.60 -5.58
CA ARG A 172 -2.08 9.00 -6.42
C ARG A 172 -1.96 10.53 -6.44
N SER A 173 -0.74 11.02 -6.22
CA SER A 173 -0.40 12.43 -6.43
C SER A 173 0.65 12.54 -7.52
N ILE A 174 0.45 13.46 -8.47
CA ILE A 174 1.38 13.73 -9.55
C ILE A 174 1.78 15.20 -9.44
N GLN A 175 3.09 15.45 -9.44
CA GLN A 175 3.67 16.79 -9.45
C GLN A 175 4.57 16.94 -10.67
N MET A 176 4.44 18.06 -11.39
CA MET A 176 5.31 18.42 -12.49
C MET A 176 6.10 19.68 -12.12
N SER A 177 7.37 19.69 -12.48
CA SER A 177 8.25 20.83 -12.28
C SER A 177 9.12 21.06 -13.51
N ALA A 178 9.42 22.34 -13.78
CA ALA A 178 10.37 22.76 -14.78
C ALA A 178 11.36 23.72 -14.13
N ARG A 179 12.66 23.51 -14.37
CA ARG A 179 13.74 24.34 -13.84
C ARG A 179 14.65 24.76 -14.97
N LEU A 180 14.84 26.06 -15.11
CA LEU A 180 15.83 26.64 -16.00
C LEU A 180 17.10 26.96 -15.18
N ILE A 181 18.24 26.48 -15.65
CA ILE A 181 19.57 26.69 -15.05
C ILE A 181 20.38 27.48 -16.07
N PHE A 182 20.97 28.58 -15.63
CA PHE A 182 21.78 29.48 -16.45
C PHE A 182 23.11 29.83 -15.77
#